data_94eb4490e4dfb0e3744726bc91d84df0
#
_entry.id   94eb4490e4dfb0e3744726bc91d84df0
#
_cell.length_a   1.000
_cell.length_b   1.000
_cell.length_c   1.000
_cell.angle_alpha   90.00
_cell.angle_beta   90.00
_cell.angle_gamma   90.00
#
_symmetry.space_group_name_H-M   'P 1'
#
loop_
_entity.id
_entity.type
_entity.pdbx_description
1 polymer ?
#
loop_
_entity_poly.entity_id
_entity_poly.type
_entity_poly.pdbx_seq_one_letter_code
_entity_poly.pdbx_strand_id
1 'polypeptide(L)'
;MNTTKILALRKPLLISAWLLAMQGATYAQNPIVQTQLTTDPAPLVVGDRLYVYTGHDEDKADFFWMNEWRVYSTKDMVNWTDHGSPLDLSSFSWADDRAWAAQTIERNGKYYWYICAHSKLTGGMAIGVAVADSPTGPFKDALGKPLFDNGSWDNIDPTVWMDEDGQAYLYWGNPHLYYAKLNEDMISFKGGIDAKAAVDEKREVGRIVMTEEGFGSPDVEKRDSTRKYKDCYTEGPWFMKRGKNYYMLYAAGG
;
A
#
# COMPACT_ATOMS: atom_id res chain seq x y z
N MET A 1 -11.36 27.77 -82.29
CA MET A 1 -12.62 27.84 -81.55
C MET A 1 -12.55 26.83 -80.43
N ASN A 2 -12.42 27.38 -79.26
CA ASN A 2 -13.08 26.94 -78.02
C ASN A 2 -12.80 25.55 -77.54
N THR A 3 -12.43 25.37 -76.42
CA THR A 3 -12.42 25.95 -75.09
C THR A 3 -12.46 24.80 -74.06
N THR A 4 -11.61 24.87 -73.16
CA THR A 4 -11.82 24.77 -71.73
C THR A 4 -12.69 23.64 -71.20
N LYS A 5 -12.13 22.72 -70.49
CA LYS A 5 -12.59 22.27 -69.16
C LYS A 5 -11.47 21.62 -68.38
N ILE A 6 -10.96 22.36 -67.51
CA ILE A 6 -10.11 21.89 -66.43
C ILE A 6 -10.71 22.36 -65.14
N LEU A 7 -10.55 21.56 -64.20
CA LEU A 7 -10.62 21.75 -62.76
C LEU A 7 -11.98 21.41 -62.14
N ALA A 8 -11.94 20.35 -61.44
CA ALA A 8 -12.16 20.37 -60.03
C ALA A 8 -12.05 18.94 -59.51
N LEU A 9 -11.09 18.64 -58.72
CA LEU A 9 -11.18 17.65 -57.62
C LEU A 9 -9.80 17.35 -57.05
N ARG A 10 -9.31 18.22 -56.23
CA ARG A 10 -8.20 17.90 -55.35
C ARG A 10 -8.32 18.70 -54.04
N LYS A 11 -9.34 18.37 -53.22
CA LYS A 11 -9.39 18.90 -51.85
C LYS A 11 -10.01 17.99 -50.77
N PRO A 12 -10.22 16.68 -50.91
CA PRO A 12 -10.53 15.89 -49.72
C PRO A 12 -9.38 15.06 -49.13
N LEU A 13 -8.21 15.00 -49.80
CA LEU A 13 -7.11 14.14 -49.29
C LEU A 13 -6.27 14.74 -48.15
N LEU A 14 -6.35 16.03 -47.90
CA LEU A 14 -5.56 16.70 -46.83
C LEU A 14 -6.23 16.64 -45.45
N ILE A 15 -7.53 16.48 -45.38
CA ILE A 15 -8.27 16.42 -44.11
C ILE A 15 -8.16 15.01 -43.48
N SER A 16 -8.06 13.96 -44.30
CA SER A 16 -7.89 12.59 -43.78
C SER A 16 -6.49 12.32 -43.23
N ALA A 17 -5.45 13.03 -43.69
CA ALA A 17 -4.09 12.90 -43.19
C ALA A 17 -3.89 13.56 -41.84
N TRP A 18 -4.67 14.60 -41.52
CA TRP A 18 -4.61 15.27 -40.21
C TRP A 18 -5.35 14.50 -39.09
N LEU A 19 -6.35 13.72 -39.42
CA LEU A 19 -7.05 12.86 -38.45
C LEU A 19 -6.28 11.58 -38.10
N LEU A 20 -5.38 11.12 -38.97
CA LEU A 20 -4.49 9.99 -38.66
C LEU A 20 -3.21 10.40 -37.90
N ALA A 21 -2.84 11.69 -37.94
CA ALA A 21 -1.67 12.21 -37.20
C ALA A 21 -1.99 12.54 -35.72
N MET A 22 -3.25 12.41 -35.28
CA MET A 22 -3.65 12.58 -33.88
C MET A 22 -3.80 11.23 -33.12
N GLN A 23 -3.24 10.16 -33.62
CA GLN A 23 -2.85 9.06 -32.76
C GLN A 23 -1.55 9.48 -32.06
N GLY A 24 -1.65 10.54 -31.24
CA GLY A 24 -0.59 10.94 -30.37
C GLY A 24 -0.24 9.75 -29.48
N ALA A 25 1.03 9.43 -29.41
CA ALA A 25 1.54 8.52 -28.42
C ALA A 25 0.96 8.95 -27.06
N THR A 26 0.10 8.13 -26.48
CA THR A 26 -0.38 8.34 -25.12
C THR A 26 0.82 8.06 -24.20
N TYR A 27 1.49 9.10 -23.80
CA TYR A 27 2.51 8.99 -22.77
C TYR A 27 1.80 8.77 -21.44
N ALA A 28 2.34 7.87 -20.64
CA ALA A 28 1.94 7.77 -19.25
C ALA A 28 2.13 9.15 -18.59
N GLN A 29 1.11 9.64 -17.92
CA GLN A 29 1.14 10.93 -17.24
C GLN A 29 1.33 10.72 -15.74
N ASN A 30 2.18 11.52 -15.13
CA ASN A 30 2.32 11.60 -13.68
C ASN A 30 1.58 12.84 -13.16
N PRO A 31 0.88 12.74 -12.03
CA PRO A 31 0.60 11.51 -11.27
C PRO A 31 -0.35 10.56 -12.03
N ILE A 32 -0.26 9.25 -11.76
CA ILE A 32 -1.13 8.24 -12.39
C ILE A 32 -2.59 8.39 -11.98
N VAL A 33 -2.86 8.91 -10.78
CA VAL A 33 -4.19 9.31 -10.29
C VAL A 33 -4.24 10.82 -10.28
N GLN A 34 -5.18 11.40 -11.04
CA GLN A 34 -5.32 12.85 -11.21
C GLN A 34 -6.64 13.39 -10.70
N THR A 35 -7.53 12.52 -10.26
CA THR A 35 -8.90 12.85 -9.84
C THR A 35 -9.07 12.95 -8.33
N GLN A 36 -8.11 12.44 -7.57
CA GLN A 36 -8.16 12.38 -6.12
C GLN A 36 -6.75 12.42 -5.53
N LEU A 37 -6.66 12.84 -4.28
CA LEU A 37 -5.42 12.75 -3.49
C LEU A 37 -5.25 11.31 -3.02
N THR A 38 -4.13 10.70 -3.38
CA THR A 38 -3.80 9.32 -3.00
C THR A 38 -2.40 9.25 -2.44
N THR A 39 -2.20 8.35 -1.46
CA THR A 39 -0.95 8.20 -0.73
C THR A 39 -0.61 6.72 -0.54
N ASP A 40 0.63 6.44 -0.16
CA ASP A 40 1.15 5.13 0.26
C ASP A 40 0.82 3.98 -0.72
N PRO A 41 1.21 4.10 -2.00
CA PRO A 41 0.85 3.11 -3.01
C PRO A 41 1.53 1.76 -2.77
N ALA A 42 0.73 0.70 -2.65
CA ALA A 42 1.18 -0.68 -2.47
C ALA A 42 0.84 -1.50 -3.72
N PRO A 43 1.83 -1.88 -4.55
CA PRO A 43 1.59 -2.64 -5.76
C PRO A 43 1.44 -4.15 -5.50
N LEU A 44 0.54 -4.79 -6.28
CA LEU A 44 0.37 -6.24 -6.34
C LEU A 44 0.19 -6.67 -7.80
N VAL A 45 0.99 -7.62 -8.27
CA VAL A 45 0.84 -8.20 -9.60
C VAL A 45 0.04 -9.49 -9.51
N VAL A 46 -1.05 -9.58 -10.27
CA VAL A 46 -1.88 -10.79 -10.39
C VAL A 46 -2.07 -11.11 -11.88
N GLY A 47 -1.49 -12.22 -12.30
CA GLY A 47 -1.48 -12.59 -13.72
C GLY A 47 -0.75 -11.54 -14.57
N ASP A 48 -1.45 -10.96 -15.54
CA ASP A 48 -0.93 -9.93 -16.45
C ASP A 48 -1.31 -8.50 -16.03
N ARG A 49 -1.78 -8.30 -14.80
CA ARG A 49 -2.31 -7.02 -14.33
C ARG A 49 -1.59 -6.58 -13.05
N LEU A 50 -1.21 -5.31 -13.02
CA LEU A 50 -0.76 -4.62 -11.82
C LEU A 50 -1.96 -3.97 -11.15
N TYR A 51 -2.12 -4.22 -9.87
CA TYR A 51 -3.04 -3.51 -8.97
C TYR A 51 -2.22 -2.59 -8.06
N VAL A 52 -2.76 -1.43 -7.77
CA VAL A 52 -2.16 -0.48 -6.81
C VAL A 52 -3.23 -0.12 -5.79
N TYR A 53 -2.94 -0.41 -4.54
CA TYR A 53 -3.76 -0.11 -3.38
C TYR A 53 -3.23 1.17 -2.75
N THR A 54 -4.09 2.10 -2.40
CA THR A 54 -3.69 3.42 -1.86
C THR A 54 -4.57 3.82 -0.70
N GLY A 55 -4.06 4.69 0.17
CA GLY A 55 -4.89 5.55 0.99
C GLY A 55 -5.58 6.63 0.15
N HIS A 56 -6.51 7.35 0.76
CA HIS A 56 -7.19 8.49 0.16
C HIS A 56 -7.23 9.62 1.19
N ASP A 57 -6.46 10.67 0.93
CA ASP A 57 -6.49 11.89 1.73
C ASP A 57 -7.78 12.66 1.47
N GLU A 58 -8.50 13.00 2.52
CA GLU A 58 -9.73 13.80 2.42
C GLU A 58 -9.43 15.20 1.87
N ASP A 59 -10.26 15.67 0.97
CA ASP A 59 -10.14 17.01 0.38
C ASP A 59 -10.15 18.09 1.48
N LYS A 60 -9.17 18.99 1.46
CA LYS A 60 -9.00 20.10 2.41
C LYS A 60 -8.74 19.68 3.86
N ALA A 61 -8.31 18.46 4.08
CA ALA A 61 -7.86 18.02 5.39
C ALA A 61 -6.66 18.85 5.86
N ASP A 62 -6.63 19.17 7.13
CA ASP A 62 -5.54 19.89 7.82
C ASP A 62 -4.61 18.93 8.56
N PHE A 63 -4.88 17.63 8.43
CA PHE A 63 -4.12 16.51 8.98
C PHE A 63 -4.29 15.31 8.05
N PHE A 64 -3.66 14.18 8.34
CA PHE A 64 -3.77 12.93 7.58
C PHE A 64 -5.12 12.22 7.84
N TRP A 65 -6.22 12.93 7.57
CA TRP A 65 -7.57 12.39 7.69
C TRP A 65 -7.89 11.52 6.48
N MET A 66 -8.05 10.23 6.72
CA MET A 66 -8.33 9.22 5.70
C MET A 66 -9.39 8.25 6.21
N ASN A 67 -10.41 8.00 5.40
CA ASN A 67 -11.56 7.17 5.77
C ASN A 67 -11.66 5.87 4.96
N GLU A 68 -10.93 5.78 3.85
CA GLU A 68 -11.05 4.66 2.91
C GLU A 68 -9.72 4.32 2.24
N TRP A 69 -9.69 3.13 1.65
CA TRP A 69 -8.62 2.67 0.77
C TRP A 69 -9.17 2.43 -0.63
N ARG A 70 -8.38 2.77 -1.64
CA ARG A 70 -8.77 2.68 -3.05
C ARG A 70 -7.92 1.69 -3.81
N VAL A 71 -8.45 1.21 -4.95
CA VAL A 71 -7.75 0.28 -5.83
C VAL A 71 -7.76 0.79 -7.25
N TYR A 72 -6.59 0.77 -7.85
CA TYR A 72 -6.38 1.07 -9.27
C TYR A 72 -5.72 -0.11 -9.95
N SER A 73 -5.94 -0.30 -11.26
CA SER A 73 -5.24 -1.36 -11.98
C SER A 73 -4.89 -0.98 -13.40
N THR A 74 -3.85 -1.64 -13.92
CA THR A 74 -3.39 -1.47 -15.29
C THR A 74 -2.81 -2.76 -15.87
N LYS A 75 -2.76 -2.87 -17.19
CA LYS A 75 -2.01 -3.91 -17.92
C LYS A 75 -0.79 -3.36 -18.64
N ASP A 76 -0.71 -2.08 -18.83
CA ASP A 76 0.29 -1.43 -19.69
C ASP A 76 1.01 -0.24 -19.01
N MET A 77 0.65 0.05 -17.75
CA MET A 77 1.14 1.18 -16.94
C MET A 77 0.84 2.57 -17.56
N VAL A 78 -0.01 2.61 -18.57
CA VAL A 78 -0.46 3.84 -19.24
C VAL A 78 -1.94 4.07 -19.00
N ASN A 79 -2.75 3.03 -19.24
CA ASN A 79 -4.19 3.09 -19.06
C ASN A 79 -4.57 2.49 -17.71
N TRP A 80 -5.19 3.29 -16.85
CA TRP A 80 -5.56 2.89 -15.51
C TRP A 80 -7.07 2.79 -15.36
N THR A 81 -7.51 1.79 -14.61
CA THR A 81 -8.89 1.60 -14.18
C THR A 81 -8.99 1.93 -12.71
N ASP A 82 -9.87 2.85 -12.34
CA ASP A 82 -10.27 3.12 -10.96
C ASP A 82 -11.38 2.14 -10.56
N HIS A 83 -11.15 1.38 -9.49
CA HIS A 83 -12.11 0.41 -8.92
C HIS A 83 -12.87 0.98 -7.71
N GLY A 84 -12.66 2.25 -7.41
CA GLY A 84 -13.28 2.91 -6.27
C GLY A 84 -12.65 2.47 -4.93
N SER A 85 -13.46 2.53 -3.89
CA SER A 85 -13.10 2.15 -2.52
C SER A 85 -13.77 0.83 -2.13
N PRO A 86 -13.10 -0.31 -2.31
CA PRO A 86 -13.65 -1.61 -1.92
C PRO A 86 -13.49 -1.92 -0.43
N LEU A 87 -12.88 -1.02 0.33
CA LEU A 87 -12.66 -1.13 1.77
C LEU A 87 -12.61 0.28 2.40
N ASP A 88 -13.29 0.45 3.51
CA ASP A 88 -13.33 1.68 4.30
C ASP A 88 -13.34 1.38 5.81
N LEU A 89 -13.23 2.43 6.64
CA LEU A 89 -13.25 2.29 8.10
C LEU A 89 -14.52 1.67 8.63
N SER A 90 -15.67 1.86 7.97
CA SER A 90 -16.95 1.29 8.41
C SER A 90 -16.99 -0.24 8.33
N SER A 91 -16.10 -0.83 7.55
CA SER A 91 -15.90 -2.28 7.46
C SER A 91 -15.33 -2.88 8.75
N PHE A 92 -14.73 -2.05 9.62
CA PHE A 92 -14.10 -2.47 10.86
C PHE A 92 -14.83 -1.89 12.07
N SER A 93 -15.56 -2.72 12.79
CA SER A 93 -16.35 -2.28 13.97
C SER A 93 -15.51 -1.63 15.07
N TRP A 94 -14.22 -1.91 15.10
CA TRP A 94 -13.25 -1.46 16.07
C TRP A 94 -12.49 -0.18 15.66
N ALA A 95 -12.51 0.21 14.36
CA ALA A 95 -11.81 1.38 13.85
C ALA A 95 -12.74 2.60 13.72
N ASP A 96 -12.18 3.81 13.78
CA ASP A 96 -12.94 5.06 13.61
C ASP A 96 -12.20 6.16 12.86
N ASP A 97 -10.89 5.99 12.62
CA ASP A 97 -10.07 7.04 12.03
C ASP A 97 -8.78 6.46 11.42
N ARG A 98 -8.09 7.23 10.59
CA ARG A 98 -6.75 6.95 10.07
C ARG A 98 -6.65 5.67 9.27
N ALA A 99 -7.40 5.60 8.16
CA ALA A 99 -7.23 4.57 7.13
C ALA A 99 -5.90 4.75 6.40
N TRP A 100 -4.78 4.54 7.10
CA TRP A 100 -3.43 4.87 6.65
C TRP A 100 -2.80 3.74 5.84
N ALA A 101 -1.48 3.80 5.63
CA ALA A 101 -0.74 2.89 4.78
C ALA A 101 -1.09 1.41 5.00
N ALA A 102 -1.22 0.67 3.92
CA ALA A 102 -1.73 -0.69 3.93
C ALA A 102 -1.17 -1.50 2.76
N GLN A 103 -1.16 -2.83 2.86
CA GLN A 103 -0.67 -3.69 1.78
C GLN A 103 -1.52 -4.93 1.61
N THR A 104 -1.72 -5.33 0.35
CA THR A 104 -2.43 -6.55 -0.03
C THR A 104 -1.46 -7.61 -0.55
N ILE A 105 -1.72 -8.87 -0.19
CA ILE A 105 -1.06 -10.06 -0.75
C ILE A 105 -2.09 -11.10 -1.19
N GLU A 106 -1.76 -11.88 -2.19
CA GLU A 106 -2.56 -13.05 -2.61
C GLU A 106 -2.00 -14.32 -1.97
N ARG A 107 -2.90 -15.20 -1.50
CA ARG A 107 -2.59 -16.58 -1.13
C ARG A 107 -3.78 -17.50 -1.41
N ASN A 108 -3.55 -18.54 -2.20
CA ASN A 108 -4.55 -19.58 -2.49
C ASN A 108 -5.88 -19.03 -3.07
N GLY A 109 -5.78 -18.03 -3.96
CA GLY A 109 -6.94 -17.40 -4.62
C GLY A 109 -7.71 -16.43 -3.73
N LYS A 110 -7.19 -16.11 -2.54
CA LYS A 110 -7.74 -15.08 -1.66
C LYS A 110 -6.77 -13.92 -1.52
N TYR A 111 -7.32 -12.75 -1.29
CA TYR A 111 -6.58 -11.50 -1.15
C TYR A 111 -6.72 -11.02 0.29
N TYR A 112 -5.59 -10.81 0.95
CA TYR A 112 -5.51 -10.38 2.34
C TYR A 112 -4.94 -8.97 2.38
N TRP A 113 -5.74 -8.02 2.80
CA TRP A 113 -5.36 -6.61 2.89
C TRP A 113 -5.10 -6.25 4.35
N TYR A 114 -3.81 -6.11 4.69
CA TYR A 114 -3.39 -5.66 6.01
C TYR A 114 -3.44 -4.15 6.05
N ILE A 115 -4.15 -3.62 7.03
CA ILE A 115 -4.40 -2.20 7.19
C ILE A 115 -3.95 -1.74 8.57
N CYS A 116 -3.73 -0.44 8.75
CA CYS A 116 -3.70 0.16 10.06
C CYS A 116 -4.78 1.22 10.18
N ALA A 117 -5.33 1.34 11.39
CA ALA A 117 -6.34 2.33 11.72
C ALA A 117 -6.31 2.65 13.21
N HIS A 118 -6.88 3.79 13.61
CA HIS A 118 -7.08 4.11 15.01
C HIS A 118 -8.13 3.18 15.64
N SER A 119 -7.78 2.62 16.79
CA SER A 119 -8.62 1.67 17.51
C SER A 119 -9.45 2.35 18.59
N LYS A 120 -10.76 2.22 18.48
CA LYS A 120 -11.71 2.62 19.56
C LYS A 120 -11.52 1.82 20.84
N LEU A 121 -10.89 0.64 20.75
CA LEU A 121 -10.76 -0.26 21.89
C LEU A 121 -9.67 0.17 22.86
N THR A 122 -8.57 0.72 22.34
CA THR A 122 -7.39 1.07 23.12
C THR A 122 -7.00 2.54 23.04
N GLY A 123 -7.48 3.26 22.02
CA GLY A 123 -7.09 4.65 21.74
C GLY A 123 -5.74 4.79 21.07
N GLY A 124 -5.09 3.67 20.68
CA GLY A 124 -3.87 3.64 19.89
C GLY A 124 -4.14 3.26 18.42
N MET A 125 -3.08 3.06 17.67
CA MET A 125 -3.15 2.48 16.34
C MET A 125 -3.19 0.95 16.43
N ALA A 126 -3.86 0.31 15.49
CA ALA A 126 -3.97 -1.14 15.45
C ALA A 126 -3.83 -1.66 14.01
N ILE A 127 -3.34 -2.88 13.88
CA ILE A 127 -3.25 -3.60 12.62
C ILE A 127 -4.50 -4.47 12.45
N GLY A 128 -5.17 -4.33 11.33
CA GLY A 128 -6.30 -5.18 10.92
C GLY A 128 -5.97 -6.00 9.67
N VAL A 129 -6.85 -6.92 9.33
CA VAL A 129 -6.80 -7.67 8.08
C VAL A 129 -8.19 -7.84 7.49
N ALA A 130 -8.35 -7.45 6.24
CA ALA A 130 -9.55 -7.72 5.46
C ALA A 130 -9.28 -8.77 4.40
N VAL A 131 -10.30 -9.54 4.02
CA VAL A 131 -10.18 -10.63 3.04
C VAL A 131 -11.21 -10.48 1.93
N ALA A 132 -10.80 -10.85 0.70
CA ALA A 132 -11.66 -10.91 -0.48
C ALA A 132 -11.31 -12.10 -1.36
N ASP A 133 -12.23 -12.46 -2.27
CA ASP A 133 -12.03 -13.47 -3.32
C ASP A 133 -11.56 -12.84 -4.65
N SER A 134 -11.40 -11.52 -4.68
CA SER A 134 -10.94 -10.76 -5.85
C SER A 134 -9.97 -9.67 -5.43
N PRO A 135 -8.98 -9.30 -6.27
CA PRO A 135 -8.05 -8.20 -5.97
C PRO A 135 -8.74 -6.83 -5.87
N THR A 136 -9.97 -6.71 -6.37
CA THR A 136 -10.77 -5.48 -6.29
C THR A 136 -11.93 -5.59 -5.29
N GLY A 137 -11.91 -6.60 -4.42
CA GLY A 137 -12.92 -6.81 -3.38
C GLY A 137 -14.23 -7.45 -3.88
N PRO A 138 -15.33 -7.26 -3.14
CA PRO A 138 -15.40 -6.51 -1.88
C PRO A 138 -14.60 -7.16 -0.75
N PHE A 139 -13.87 -6.35 0.00
CA PHE A 139 -13.14 -6.80 1.17
C PHE A 139 -14.01 -6.75 2.42
N LYS A 140 -13.73 -7.65 3.37
CA LYS A 140 -14.44 -7.72 4.66
C LYS A 140 -13.44 -7.92 5.77
N ASP A 141 -13.66 -7.29 6.93
CA ASP A 141 -12.91 -7.57 8.15
C ASP A 141 -12.91 -9.08 8.43
N ALA A 142 -11.73 -9.68 8.47
CA ALA A 142 -11.58 -11.12 8.62
C ALA A 142 -11.85 -11.61 10.04
N LEU A 143 -11.74 -10.73 11.05
CA LEU A 143 -11.72 -11.12 12.46
C LEU A 143 -12.82 -10.45 13.31
N GLY A 144 -13.41 -9.34 12.85
CA GLY A 144 -14.30 -8.50 13.67
C GLY A 144 -13.58 -7.80 14.83
N LYS A 145 -12.25 -7.83 14.84
CA LYS A 145 -11.36 -7.22 15.84
C LYS A 145 -9.97 -6.98 15.21
N PRO A 146 -9.11 -6.16 15.82
CA PRO A 146 -7.73 -6.02 15.35
C PRO A 146 -6.99 -7.37 15.34
N LEU A 147 -6.11 -7.54 14.33
CA LEU A 147 -5.12 -8.61 14.32
C LEU A 147 -4.04 -8.36 15.39
N PHE A 148 -3.65 -7.09 15.55
CA PHE A 148 -2.73 -6.65 16.59
C PHE A 148 -3.13 -5.27 17.11
N ASP A 149 -3.26 -5.15 18.45
CA ASP A 149 -3.59 -3.90 19.15
C ASP A 149 -3.05 -3.96 20.58
N ASN A 150 -2.04 -3.20 20.87
CA ASN A 150 -1.44 -3.05 22.20
C ASN A 150 -1.60 -1.62 22.77
N GLY A 151 -2.40 -0.78 22.12
CA GLY A 151 -2.62 0.61 22.50
C GLY A 151 -1.49 1.56 22.12
N SER A 152 -0.47 1.09 21.40
CA SER A 152 0.63 1.94 20.97
C SER A 152 0.31 2.67 19.66
N TRP A 153 0.86 3.85 19.52
CA TRP A 153 0.92 4.57 18.25
C TRP A 153 1.75 3.83 17.19
N ASP A 154 2.69 2.99 17.61
CA ASP A 154 3.65 2.30 16.72
C ASP A 154 3.00 1.35 15.70
N ASN A 155 1.73 1.01 15.86
CA ASN A 155 1.06 0.00 15.03
C ASN A 155 0.56 0.59 13.72
N ILE A 156 1.48 1.05 12.86
CA ILE A 156 1.20 1.60 11.54
C ILE A 156 2.04 0.92 10.46
N ASP A 157 1.71 1.16 9.21
CA ASP A 157 2.44 0.78 8.00
C ASP A 157 2.71 -0.73 7.88
N PRO A 158 1.69 -1.59 7.93
CA PRO A 158 1.90 -3.02 7.77
C PRO A 158 2.38 -3.36 6.36
N THR A 159 3.46 -4.15 6.28
CA THR A 159 3.93 -4.78 5.04
C THR A 159 3.98 -6.29 5.21
N VAL A 160 3.50 -7.02 4.21
CA VAL A 160 3.43 -8.47 4.22
C VAL A 160 4.33 -9.06 3.15
N TRP A 161 5.07 -10.08 3.52
CA TRP A 161 5.95 -10.84 2.65
C TRP A 161 5.71 -12.34 2.80
N MET A 162 5.66 -13.06 1.69
CA MET A 162 5.64 -14.52 1.68
C MET A 162 6.93 -15.03 1.03
N ASP A 163 7.70 -15.82 1.76
CA ASP A 163 8.94 -16.40 1.26
C ASP A 163 8.69 -17.64 0.40
N GLU A 164 9.73 -18.12 -0.27
CA GLU A 164 9.68 -19.26 -1.20
C GLU A 164 9.26 -20.57 -0.54
N ASP A 165 9.45 -20.70 0.77
CA ASP A 165 9.00 -21.85 1.56
C ASP A 165 7.51 -21.76 1.97
N GLY A 166 6.82 -20.69 1.56
CA GLY A 166 5.41 -20.43 1.86
C GLY A 166 5.16 -19.83 3.24
N GLN A 167 6.22 -19.53 4.02
CA GLN A 167 6.05 -18.81 5.28
C GLN A 167 5.78 -17.33 5.01
N ALA A 168 4.65 -16.83 5.50
CA ALA A 168 4.32 -15.42 5.44
C ALA A 168 4.76 -14.68 6.70
N TYR A 169 5.23 -13.46 6.49
CA TYR A 169 5.70 -12.54 7.53
C TYR A 169 4.96 -11.21 7.41
N LEU A 170 4.62 -10.63 8.54
CA LEU A 170 4.09 -9.27 8.64
C LEU A 170 5.12 -8.41 9.37
N TYR A 171 5.43 -7.24 8.80
CA TYR A 171 6.27 -6.22 9.41
C TYR A 171 5.46 -4.94 9.55
N TRP A 172 5.71 -4.15 10.60
CA TRP A 172 5.04 -2.85 10.81
C TRP A 172 5.82 -2.00 11.80
N GLY A 173 5.49 -0.71 11.86
CA GLY A 173 5.85 0.12 12.99
C GLY A 173 6.48 1.48 12.70
N ASN A 174 6.32 2.40 13.66
CA ASN A 174 6.92 3.72 13.73
C ASN A 174 7.07 4.14 15.21
N PRO A 175 8.23 4.42 15.74
CA PRO A 175 9.58 4.30 15.17
C PRO A 175 10.21 2.92 15.37
N HIS A 176 9.52 2.04 16.06
CA HIS A 176 9.99 0.68 16.28
C HIS A 176 9.51 -0.22 15.14
N LEU A 177 10.39 -1.07 14.66
CA LEU A 177 10.06 -2.06 13.64
C LEU A 177 9.72 -3.39 14.30
N TYR A 178 8.54 -3.88 14.04
CA TYR A 178 8.04 -5.17 14.51
C TYR A 178 7.94 -6.18 13.37
N TYR A 179 7.96 -7.45 13.70
CA TYR A 179 7.67 -8.53 12.78
C TYR A 179 6.87 -9.64 13.46
N ALA A 180 6.12 -10.37 12.66
CA ALA A 180 5.43 -11.57 13.08
C ALA A 180 5.41 -12.61 11.95
N LYS A 181 5.53 -13.89 12.29
CA LYS A 181 5.18 -14.97 11.37
C LYS A 181 3.68 -15.18 11.38
N LEU A 182 3.09 -15.27 10.20
CA LEU A 182 1.68 -15.57 10.03
C LEU A 182 1.47 -17.09 9.94
N ASN A 183 0.34 -17.57 10.44
CA ASN A 183 -0.14 -18.90 10.14
C ASN A 183 -0.60 -18.98 8.67
N GLU A 184 -0.87 -20.20 8.20
CA GLU A 184 -1.35 -20.42 6.83
C GLU A 184 -2.69 -19.77 6.53
N ASP A 185 -3.50 -19.50 7.55
CA ASP A 185 -4.78 -18.79 7.45
C ASP A 185 -4.62 -17.31 7.10
N MET A 186 -3.41 -16.75 7.20
CA MET A 186 -3.07 -15.34 6.96
C MET A 186 -3.78 -14.33 7.88
N ILE A 187 -4.50 -14.78 8.88
CA ILE A 187 -5.29 -13.94 9.79
C ILE A 187 -4.96 -14.18 11.26
N SER A 188 -3.90 -14.93 11.54
CA SER A 188 -3.41 -15.18 12.88
C SER A 188 -1.89 -15.32 12.91
N PHE A 189 -1.30 -15.06 14.07
CA PHE A 189 0.14 -15.16 14.25
C PHE A 189 0.56 -16.55 14.73
N LYS A 190 1.69 -17.02 14.18
CA LYS A 190 2.29 -18.27 14.56
C LYS A 190 2.80 -18.19 16.00
N GLY A 191 2.43 -19.20 16.83
CA GLY A 191 2.77 -19.20 18.24
C GLY A 191 1.79 -18.43 19.14
N GLY A 192 0.83 -17.74 18.55
CA GLY A 192 -0.15 -16.89 19.27
C GLY A 192 0.50 -15.62 19.84
N ILE A 193 -0.22 -14.52 19.80
CA ILE A 193 0.18 -13.30 20.50
C ILE A 193 -0.85 -12.99 21.58
N ASP A 194 -0.36 -12.82 22.79
CA ASP A 194 -0.99 -11.90 23.71
C ASP A 194 -0.48 -10.49 23.30
N ALA A 195 -1.36 -9.64 22.79
CA ALA A 195 -1.05 -8.27 22.40
C ALA A 195 -0.46 -7.42 23.56
N LYS A 196 -0.61 -7.90 24.79
CA LYS A 196 -0.01 -7.32 26.00
C LYS A 196 1.37 -7.91 26.34
N ALA A 197 1.75 -9.02 25.72
CA ALA A 197 3.08 -9.56 25.93
C ALA A 197 4.10 -8.58 25.31
N ALA A 198 4.99 -8.10 26.14
CA ALA A 198 6.16 -7.36 25.69
C ALA A 198 6.85 -8.16 24.58
N VAL A 199 7.19 -7.47 23.53
CA VAL A 199 7.89 -8.01 22.38
C VAL A 199 9.18 -8.66 22.86
N ASP A 200 9.23 -9.99 22.84
CA ASP A 200 10.41 -10.78 23.23
C ASP A 200 11.14 -11.19 21.96
N GLU A 201 12.40 -10.79 21.84
CA GLU A 201 13.28 -11.08 20.70
C GLU A 201 13.40 -12.59 20.34
N LYS A 202 12.97 -13.48 21.23
CA LYS A 202 13.00 -14.94 21.04
C LYS A 202 11.69 -15.53 20.53
N ARG A 203 10.65 -14.71 20.34
CA ARG A 203 9.33 -15.19 19.91
C ARG A 203 9.14 -15.08 18.39
N GLU A 204 8.15 -15.79 17.86
CA GLU A 204 7.69 -15.70 16.46
C GLU A 204 7.10 -14.33 16.11
N VAL A 205 6.99 -13.44 17.09
CA VAL A 205 6.67 -12.02 17.00
C VAL A 205 7.70 -11.25 17.82
N GLY A 206 8.31 -10.28 17.21
CA GLY A 206 9.39 -9.56 17.84
C GLY A 206 9.52 -8.13 17.36
N ARG A 207 10.16 -7.34 18.20
CA ARG A 207 10.73 -6.05 17.80
C ARG A 207 12.10 -6.32 17.19
N ILE A 208 12.35 -5.80 15.99
CA ILE A 208 13.66 -5.90 15.36
C ILE A 208 14.63 -4.99 16.10
N VAL A 209 15.74 -5.56 16.56
CA VAL A 209 16.86 -4.76 17.10
C VAL A 209 17.56 -4.11 15.93
N MET A 210 17.40 -2.79 15.82
CA MET A 210 18.04 -2.02 14.77
C MET A 210 19.51 -1.81 15.12
N THR A 211 20.39 -2.13 14.17
CA THR A 211 21.81 -1.88 14.28
C THR A 211 22.21 -0.67 13.44
N GLU A 212 23.25 0.04 13.83
CA GLU A 212 23.78 1.18 13.07
C GLU A 212 24.17 0.79 11.64
N GLU A 213 24.71 -0.41 11.46
CA GLU A 213 25.10 -0.95 10.16
C GLU A 213 23.86 -1.17 9.24
N GLY A 214 22.74 -1.69 9.79
CA GLY A 214 21.57 -2.04 9.01
C GLY A 214 20.54 -0.91 8.86
N PHE A 215 20.46 -0.02 9.85
CA PHE A 215 19.37 0.96 9.94
C PHE A 215 19.83 2.40 10.19
N GLY A 216 21.12 2.67 10.08
CA GLY A 216 21.68 3.97 10.45
C GLY A 216 21.72 4.19 11.95
N SER A 217 21.71 5.43 12.43
CA SER A 217 21.81 5.70 13.87
C SER A 217 20.64 5.08 14.66
N PRO A 218 20.88 4.08 15.51
CA PRO A 218 19.82 3.29 16.14
C PRO A 218 19.15 4.00 17.31
N ASP A 219 19.52 5.23 17.63
CA ASP A 219 19.12 5.93 18.86
C ASP A 219 17.69 6.45 18.78
N VAL A 220 16.77 5.53 18.44
CA VAL A 220 15.33 5.79 18.32
C VAL A 220 14.73 6.32 19.63
N GLU A 221 15.25 5.86 20.76
CA GLU A 221 14.75 6.23 22.08
C GLU A 221 15.22 7.63 22.53
N LYS A 222 16.23 8.19 21.86
CA LYS A 222 16.74 9.52 22.11
C LYS A 222 16.29 10.56 21.08
N ARG A 223 15.24 10.27 20.33
CA ARG A 223 14.63 11.22 19.41
C ARG A 223 14.09 12.41 20.21
N ASP A 224 14.87 13.44 20.32
CA ASP A 224 14.36 14.74 20.71
C ASP A 224 13.99 15.54 19.44
N SER A 225 13.08 16.47 19.59
CA SER A 225 12.58 17.33 18.52
C SER A 225 13.66 18.20 17.86
N THR A 226 14.88 18.18 18.36
CA THR A 226 16.01 19.00 17.89
C THR A 226 16.97 18.20 17.01
N ARG A 227 16.88 16.87 17.00
CA ARG A 227 17.70 16.02 16.15
C ARG A 227 17.04 15.83 14.80
N LYS A 228 17.74 16.28 13.78
CA LYS A 228 17.45 15.90 12.40
C LYS A 228 17.62 14.38 12.32
N TYR A 229 16.53 13.67 12.06
CA TYR A 229 16.50 12.22 11.82
C TYR A 229 17.27 11.90 10.53
N LYS A 230 18.58 11.95 10.60
CA LYS A 230 19.41 11.57 9.46
C LYS A 230 19.72 10.09 9.58
N ASP A 231 19.37 9.36 8.54
CA ASP A 231 19.88 8.04 8.26
C ASP A 231 19.42 6.90 9.19
N CYS A 232 18.22 6.98 9.77
CA CYS A 232 17.66 5.90 10.56
C CYS A 232 16.23 5.56 10.11
N TYR A 233 15.82 4.32 10.37
CA TYR A 233 14.44 3.89 10.17
C TYR A 233 13.47 4.82 10.89
N THR A 234 12.41 5.23 10.20
CA THR A 234 11.32 5.99 10.76
C THR A 234 10.01 5.20 10.65
N GLU A 235 9.63 4.80 9.45
CA GLU A 235 8.36 4.15 9.15
C GLU A 235 8.35 3.54 7.75
N GLY A 236 7.19 3.07 7.28
CA GLY A 236 6.97 2.61 5.92
C GLY A 236 7.84 1.43 5.50
N PRO A 237 7.96 0.36 6.31
CA PRO A 237 8.78 -0.78 5.91
C PRO A 237 8.16 -1.44 4.68
N TRP A 238 8.99 -1.72 3.69
CA TRP A 238 8.61 -2.47 2.50
C TRP A 238 9.62 -3.58 2.25
N PHE A 239 9.18 -4.82 2.35
CA PHE A 239 10.04 -5.99 2.22
C PHE A 239 10.03 -6.52 0.79
N MET A 240 11.21 -6.88 0.27
CA MET A 240 11.36 -7.48 -1.05
C MET A 240 12.56 -8.42 -1.13
N LYS A 241 12.51 -9.36 -2.06
CA LYS A 241 13.62 -10.27 -2.40
C LYS A 241 14.07 -10.05 -3.84
N ARG A 242 15.37 -10.03 -4.06
CA ARG A 242 15.97 -10.02 -5.39
C ARG A 242 17.13 -11.03 -5.45
N GLY A 243 16.94 -12.09 -6.21
CA GLY A 243 17.88 -13.21 -6.23
C GLY A 243 17.96 -13.86 -4.85
N LYS A 244 19.15 -13.92 -4.26
CA LYS A 244 19.39 -14.51 -2.92
C LYS A 244 19.31 -13.48 -1.79
N ASN A 245 19.16 -12.20 -2.11
CA ASN A 245 19.23 -11.12 -1.13
C ASN A 245 17.83 -10.64 -0.77
N TYR A 246 17.64 -10.35 0.50
CA TYR A 246 16.46 -9.69 1.04
C TYR A 246 16.77 -8.23 1.27
N TYR A 247 15.79 -7.38 0.99
CA TYR A 247 15.89 -5.94 1.13
C TYR A 247 14.69 -5.44 1.91
N MET A 248 14.92 -4.45 2.74
CA MET A 248 13.87 -3.67 3.36
C MET A 248 14.07 -2.21 2.94
N LEU A 249 13.10 -1.67 2.23
CA LEU A 249 12.99 -0.24 1.96
C LEU A 249 12.20 0.39 3.11
N TYR A 250 12.52 1.61 3.48
CA TYR A 250 11.82 2.31 4.55
C TYR A 250 12.00 3.81 4.44
N ALA A 251 11.13 4.59 5.05
CA ALA A 251 11.31 6.01 5.20
C ALA A 251 12.35 6.28 6.31
N ALA A 252 13.30 7.16 6.02
CA ALA A 252 14.32 7.60 6.96
C ALA A 252 14.36 9.12 7.03
N GLY A 253 14.58 9.66 8.23
CA GLY A 253 14.82 11.08 8.41
C GLY A 253 13.59 11.96 8.21
N GLY A 254 12.49 11.64 8.84
CA GLY A 254 11.26 12.46 8.86
C GLY A 254 11.42 13.74 9.69
#